data_8ea7a772c75923b2219ab6a392d2c510
#
_entry.id   8ea7a772c75923b2219ab6a392d2c510
#
_cell.length_a   1.000
_cell.length_b   1.000
_cell.length_c   1.000
_cell.angle_alpha   90.00
_cell.angle_beta   90.00
_cell.angle_gamma   90.00
#
_symmetry.space_group_name_H-M   'P 1'
#
loop_
_entity.id
_entity.type
_entity.pdbx_description
1 polymer ?
#
loop_
_entity_poly.entity_id
_entity_poly.type
_entity_poly.pdbx_seq_one_letter_code
_entity_poly.pdbx_strand_id
1 'polypeptide(L)'
;MGLLDGKTAIVTGAARGIGKAIALKFAAEGANIAFTDLVIDENAENTAKELEAMGVKAKGYASNAANFEDTAKVVEEIHKDFGRIDILVNNAGITRDGLMMRMSEQQWDMVINVNLKSAFNFIHACTPIMMRDRKR
;
A
#
# COMPACT_ATOMS: atom_id res chain seq x y z
N MET A 1 8.61 -22.31 -6.26
CA MET A 1 9.23 -21.08 -6.80
C MET A 1 8.14 -20.13 -7.28
N GLY A 2 8.13 -18.91 -6.80
CA GLY A 2 7.11 -17.95 -7.18
C GLY A 2 7.60 -16.95 -8.23
N LEU A 3 6.65 -16.35 -8.92
CA LEU A 3 6.95 -15.32 -9.95
C LEU A 3 7.61 -14.08 -9.35
N LEU A 4 7.42 -13.82 -8.07
CA LEU A 4 7.86 -12.59 -7.41
C LEU A 4 8.92 -12.84 -6.33
N ASP A 5 9.58 -13.98 -6.36
CA ASP A 5 10.61 -14.32 -5.38
C ASP A 5 11.66 -13.21 -5.26
N GLY A 6 11.91 -12.76 -4.04
CA GLY A 6 12.89 -11.71 -3.77
C GLY A 6 12.44 -10.29 -4.07
N LYS A 7 11.25 -10.11 -4.63
CA LYS A 7 10.69 -8.78 -4.90
C LYS A 7 10.00 -8.23 -3.65
N THR A 8 9.94 -6.92 -3.56
CA THR A 8 9.20 -6.23 -2.51
C THR A 8 8.05 -5.44 -3.11
N ALA A 9 6.86 -5.70 -2.62
CA ALA A 9 5.66 -4.99 -3.05
C ALA A 9 5.13 -4.11 -1.91
N ILE A 10 4.77 -2.88 -2.25
CA ILE A 10 3.99 -2.01 -1.36
C ILE A 10 2.54 -2.13 -1.80
N VAL A 11 1.65 -2.46 -0.87
CA VAL A 11 0.21 -2.49 -1.11
C VAL A 11 -0.45 -1.51 -0.14
N THR A 12 -1.04 -0.44 -0.65
CA THR A 12 -1.69 0.53 0.21
C THR A 12 -3.11 0.06 0.56
N GLY A 13 -3.54 0.31 1.80
CA GLY A 13 -4.87 -0.08 2.26
C GLY A 13 -5.06 -1.60 2.35
N ALA A 14 -4.03 -2.33 2.77
CA ALA A 14 -4.04 -3.79 2.69
C ALA A 14 -4.35 -4.51 4.01
N ALA A 15 -4.77 -3.80 5.05
CA ALA A 15 -5.12 -4.45 6.32
C ALA A 15 -6.32 -5.40 6.14
N ARG A 16 -7.17 -5.13 5.18
CA ARG A 16 -8.40 -5.90 4.93
C ARG A 16 -8.83 -5.78 3.47
N GLY A 17 -9.88 -6.51 3.10
CA GLY A 17 -10.55 -6.38 1.80
C GLY A 17 -9.70 -6.75 0.60
N ILE A 18 -9.88 -6.01 -0.47
CA ILE A 18 -9.21 -6.27 -1.75
C ILE A 18 -7.69 -6.14 -1.61
N GLY A 19 -7.22 -5.12 -0.91
CA GLY A 19 -5.79 -4.93 -0.70
C GLY A 19 -5.14 -6.11 0.01
N LYS A 20 -5.81 -6.64 1.05
CA LYS A 20 -5.32 -7.83 1.75
C LYS A 20 -5.27 -9.04 0.82
N ALA A 21 -6.29 -9.24 0.00
CA ALA A 21 -6.33 -10.35 -0.97
C ALA A 21 -5.18 -10.26 -1.97
N ILE A 22 -4.88 -9.05 -2.46
CA ILE A 22 -3.74 -8.81 -3.36
C ILE A 22 -2.43 -9.15 -2.65
N ALA A 23 -2.26 -8.66 -1.43
CA ALA A 23 -1.04 -8.92 -0.65
C ALA A 23 -0.82 -10.41 -0.43
N LEU A 24 -1.87 -11.15 -0.07
CA LEU A 24 -1.79 -12.60 0.11
C LEU A 24 -1.40 -13.31 -1.17
N LYS A 25 -1.96 -12.91 -2.30
CA LYS A 25 -1.62 -13.51 -3.59
C LYS A 25 -0.17 -13.24 -3.97
N PHE A 26 0.30 -12.02 -3.78
CA PHE A 26 1.68 -11.66 -4.07
C PHE A 26 2.65 -12.43 -3.16
N ALA A 27 2.30 -12.58 -1.89
CA ALA A 27 3.11 -13.36 -0.95
C ALA A 27 3.17 -14.83 -1.36
N ALA A 28 2.07 -15.38 -1.88
CA ALA A 28 2.04 -16.74 -2.41
C ALA A 28 3.00 -16.90 -3.59
N GLU A 29 3.29 -15.81 -4.31
CA GLU A 29 4.25 -15.80 -5.42
C GLU A 29 5.66 -15.40 -4.96
N GLY A 30 5.90 -15.31 -3.65
CA GLY A 30 7.23 -15.09 -3.10
C GLY A 30 7.61 -13.65 -2.79
N ALA A 31 6.71 -12.70 -2.98
CA ALA A 31 6.99 -11.30 -2.71
C ALA A 31 7.02 -11.01 -1.21
N ASN A 32 7.95 -10.19 -0.79
CA ASN A 32 7.90 -9.56 0.53
C ASN A 32 6.91 -8.40 0.47
N ILE A 33 6.14 -8.21 1.52
CA ILE A 33 5.02 -7.27 1.52
C ILE A 33 5.19 -6.19 2.58
N ALA A 34 5.24 -4.95 2.13
CA ALA A 34 5.07 -3.78 2.97
C ALA A 34 3.66 -3.25 2.68
N PHE A 35 2.81 -3.17 3.67
CA PHE A 35 1.48 -2.62 3.45
C PHE A 35 1.22 -1.43 4.36
N THR A 36 0.33 -0.56 3.93
CA THR A 36 -0.03 0.63 4.70
C THR A 36 -1.52 0.64 5.00
N ASP A 37 -1.86 1.28 6.09
CA ASP A 37 -3.24 1.62 6.41
C ASP A 37 -3.21 2.85 7.31
N LEU A 38 -4.37 3.50 7.52
CA LEU A 38 -4.42 4.68 8.40
C LEU A 38 -3.99 4.34 9.82
N VAL A 39 -4.38 3.17 10.30
CA VAL A 39 -4.09 2.70 11.66
C VAL A 39 -3.64 1.25 11.56
N ILE A 40 -2.64 0.89 12.34
CA ILE A 40 -2.24 -0.51 12.46
C ILE A 40 -2.98 -1.08 13.67
N ASP A 41 -4.18 -1.57 13.40
CA ASP A 41 -5.05 -2.19 14.38
C ASP A 41 -4.86 -3.70 14.40
N GLU A 42 -5.74 -4.41 15.12
CA GLU A 42 -5.71 -5.87 15.21
C GLU A 42 -5.82 -6.54 13.84
N ASN A 43 -6.64 -5.99 12.93
CA ASN A 43 -6.77 -6.52 11.58
C ASN A 43 -5.45 -6.42 10.81
N ALA A 44 -4.76 -5.31 10.94
CA ALA A 44 -3.47 -5.11 10.29
C ALA A 44 -2.41 -6.06 10.87
N GLU A 45 -2.40 -6.23 12.19
CA GLU A 45 -1.46 -7.15 12.84
C GLU A 45 -1.71 -8.59 12.42
N ASN A 46 -2.97 -9.00 12.31
CA ASN A 46 -3.35 -10.33 11.85
C ASN A 46 -2.94 -10.55 10.39
N THR A 47 -3.12 -9.54 9.55
CA THR A 47 -2.69 -9.60 8.15
C THR A 47 -1.18 -9.79 8.05
N ALA A 48 -0.41 -9.05 8.84
CA ALA A 48 1.05 -9.21 8.86
C ALA A 48 1.45 -10.62 9.26
N LYS A 49 0.78 -11.18 10.27
CA LYS A 49 1.06 -12.56 10.72
C LYS A 49 0.72 -13.58 9.65
N GLU A 50 -0.40 -13.42 8.97
CA GLU A 50 -0.79 -14.33 7.90
C GLU A 50 0.24 -14.31 6.76
N LEU A 51 0.74 -13.12 6.40
CA LEU A 51 1.75 -12.97 5.37
C LEU A 51 3.07 -13.63 5.79
N GLU A 52 3.51 -13.37 7.03
CA GLU A 52 4.74 -13.96 7.55
C GLU A 52 4.66 -15.49 7.60
N ALA A 53 3.49 -16.05 7.89
CA ALA A 53 3.26 -17.49 7.89
C ALA A 53 3.44 -18.12 6.51
N MET A 54 3.41 -17.31 5.45
CA MET A 54 3.66 -17.77 4.09
C MET A 54 5.15 -17.80 3.74
N GLY A 55 6.02 -17.41 4.68
CA GLY A 55 7.46 -17.50 4.50
C GLY A 55 8.12 -16.24 3.94
N VAL A 56 7.38 -15.14 3.83
CA VAL A 56 7.91 -13.86 3.34
C VAL A 56 8.03 -12.85 4.47
N LYS A 57 8.83 -11.81 4.25
CA LYS A 57 8.89 -10.69 5.17
C LYS A 57 7.64 -9.82 4.96
N ALA A 58 6.99 -9.44 6.03
CA ALA A 58 5.80 -8.61 5.97
C ALA A 58 5.76 -7.64 7.14
N LYS A 59 5.35 -6.39 6.85
CA LYS A 59 5.21 -5.37 7.89
C LYS A 59 4.14 -4.38 7.47
N GLY A 60 3.29 -4.00 8.42
CA GLY A 60 2.30 -2.95 8.24
C GLY A 60 2.80 -1.61 8.76
N TYR A 61 2.43 -0.55 8.09
CA TYR A 61 2.84 0.82 8.42
C TYR A 61 1.60 1.70 8.52
N ALA A 62 1.51 2.49 9.60
CA ALA A 62 0.47 3.50 9.69
C ALA A 62 0.86 4.69 8.81
N SER A 63 0.00 5.08 7.90
CA SER A 63 0.26 6.18 6.99
C SER A 63 -1.02 6.78 6.47
N ASN A 64 -1.06 8.10 6.42
CA ASN A 64 -2.13 8.81 5.72
C ASN A 64 -1.70 9.01 4.27
N ALA A 65 -2.22 8.18 3.38
CA ALA A 65 -1.85 8.20 1.96
C ALA A 65 -2.18 9.53 1.27
N ALA A 66 -3.14 10.29 1.80
CA ALA A 66 -3.50 11.60 1.27
C ALA A 66 -2.53 12.72 1.70
N ASN A 67 -1.63 12.44 2.64
CA ASN A 67 -0.63 13.41 3.10
C ASN A 67 0.70 13.16 2.38
N PHE A 68 1.15 14.14 1.64
CA PHE A 68 2.37 14.03 0.82
C PHE A 68 3.62 13.74 1.65
N GLU A 69 3.83 14.50 2.73
CA GLU A 69 5.03 14.34 3.57
C GLU A 69 5.03 13.02 4.33
N ASP A 70 3.88 12.61 4.84
CA ASP A 70 3.72 11.35 5.56
C ASP A 70 4.02 10.17 4.64
N THR A 71 3.54 10.24 3.40
CA THR A 71 3.80 9.21 2.39
C THR A 71 5.30 9.13 2.07
N ALA A 72 5.96 10.27 1.89
CA ALA A 72 7.39 10.28 1.61
C ALA A 72 8.18 9.62 2.74
N LYS A 73 7.81 9.90 3.98
CA LYS A 73 8.48 9.30 5.15
C LYS A 73 8.27 7.80 5.23
N VAL A 74 7.04 7.33 5.00
CA VAL A 74 6.77 5.89 5.09
C VAL A 74 7.45 5.12 3.97
N VAL A 75 7.54 5.68 2.78
CA VAL A 75 8.25 5.02 1.67
C VAL A 75 9.74 4.92 1.97
N GLU A 76 10.35 5.94 2.54
CA GLU A 76 11.75 5.86 2.99
C GLU A 76 11.94 4.79 4.04
N GLU A 77 11.05 4.71 5.00
CA GLU A 77 11.11 3.70 6.07
C GLU A 77 10.98 2.30 5.49
N ILE A 78 10.06 2.10 4.56
CA ILE A 78 9.88 0.81 3.87
C ILE A 78 11.15 0.43 3.12
N HIS A 79 11.73 1.36 2.39
CA HIS A 79 12.94 1.10 1.63
C HIS A 79 14.10 0.71 2.55
N LYS A 80 14.22 1.38 3.69
CA LYS A 80 15.23 1.06 4.69
C LYS A 80 15.02 -0.34 5.27
N ASP A 81 13.77 -0.69 5.60
CA ASP A 81 13.45 -1.97 6.22
C ASP A 81 13.57 -3.15 5.24
N PHE A 82 13.18 -2.97 4.00
CA PHE A 82 13.11 -4.06 3.01
C PHE A 82 14.29 -4.08 2.04
N GLY A 83 15.01 -2.98 1.88
CA GLY A 83 16.18 -2.89 1.03
C GLY A 83 15.89 -2.64 -0.44
N ARG A 84 14.67 -2.88 -0.91
CA ARG A 84 14.27 -2.64 -2.29
C ARG A 84 12.77 -2.45 -2.39
N ILE A 85 12.33 -1.77 -3.43
CA ILE A 85 10.91 -1.60 -3.76
C ILE A 85 10.77 -1.88 -5.26
N ASP A 86 9.96 -2.88 -5.60
CA ASP A 86 9.79 -3.33 -6.98
C ASP A 86 8.39 -3.09 -7.53
N ILE A 87 7.39 -3.15 -6.66
CA ILE A 87 5.98 -3.12 -7.06
C ILE A 87 5.24 -2.17 -6.14
N LEU A 88 4.37 -1.36 -6.71
CA LEU A 88 3.45 -0.51 -5.96
C LEU A 88 2.02 -0.81 -6.41
N VAL A 89 1.17 -1.17 -5.46
CA VAL A 89 -0.27 -1.34 -5.69
C VAL A 89 -1.01 -0.24 -4.95
N ASN A 90 -1.58 0.69 -5.68
CA ASN A 90 -2.38 1.78 -5.14
C ASN A 90 -3.81 1.31 -4.93
N ASN A 91 -4.09 0.81 -3.73
CA ASN A 91 -5.42 0.32 -3.36
C ASN A 91 -6.09 1.22 -2.31
N ALA A 92 -5.34 2.03 -1.58
CA ALA A 92 -5.90 2.92 -0.57
C ALA A 92 -6.87 3.91 -1.21
N GLY A 93 -8.00 4.12 -0.53
CA GLY A 93 -9.00 5.05 -1.01
C GLY A 93 -10.21 5.05 -0.09
N ILE A 94 -11.12 5.94 -0.36
CA ILE A 94 -12.39 6.04 0.36
C ILE A 94 -13.54 6.01 -0.65
N THR A 95 -14.73 5.66 -0.15
CA THR A 95 -15.97 5.76 -0.91
C THR A 95 -16.96 6.64 -0.15
N ARG A 96 -17.89 7.22 -0.88
CA ARG A 96 -19.03 7.95 -0.33
C ARG A 96 -20.24 7.55 -1.15
N ASP A 97 -20.82 6.41 -0.80
CA ASP A 97 -21.93 5.82 -1.55
C ASP A 97 -23.22 6.60 -1.31
N GLY A 98 -24.08 6.61 -2.33
CA GLY A 98 -25.36 7.24 -2.27
C GLY A 98 -25.89 7.62 -3.66
N LEU A 99 -27.07 8.21 -3.70
CA LEU A 99 -27.64 8.67 -4.96
C LEU A 99 -26.84 9.86 -5.46
N MET A 100 -26.45 9.81 -6.72
CA MET A 100 -25.68 10.88 -7.37
C MET A 100 -26.31 12.26 -7.17
N MET A 101 -27.62 12.36 -7.31
CA MET A 101 -28.34 13.63 -7.16
C MET A 101 -28.30 14.20 -5.74
N ARG A 102 -27.97 13.37 -4.76
CA ARG A 102 -27.85 13.79 -3.35
C ARG A 102 -26.40 13.98 -2.93
N MET A 103 -25.46 13.65 -3.79
CA MET A 103 -24.04 13.81 -3.50
C MET A 103 -23.70 15.28 -3.46
N SER A 104 -23.05 15.74 -2.40
CA SER A 104 -22.58 17.11 -2.31
C SER A 104 -21.26 17.26 -3.07
N GLU A 105 -20.97 18.50 -3.49
CA GLU A 105 -19.67 18.83 -4.08
C GLU A 105 -18.53 18.45 -3.13
N GLN A 106 -18.73 18.68 -1.85
CA GLN A 106 -17.73 18.33 -0.82
C GLN A 106 -17.44 16.83 -0.78
N GLN A 107 -18.48 15.99 -0.92
CA GLN A 107 -18.30 14.54 -0.96
C GLN A 107 -17.52 14.11 -2.20
N TRP A 108 -17.86 14.70 -3.36
CA TRP A 108 -17.15 14.45 -4.62
C TRP A 108 -15.69 14.84 -4.50
N ASP A 109 -15.44 16.08 -4.04
CA ASP A 109 -14.07 16.60 -3.91
C ASP A 109 -13.24 15.77 -2.94
N MET A 110 -13.84 15.30 -1.86
CA MET A 110 -13.15 14.48 -0.88
C MET A 110 -12.69 13.16 -1.48
N VAL A 111 -13.57 12.48 -2.23
CA VAL A 111 -13.22 11.20 -2.87
C VAL A 111 -12.11 11.40 -3.91
N ILE A 112 -12.24 12.41 -4.75
CA ILE A 112 -11.22 12.71 -5.77
C ILE A 112 -9.90 13.07 -5.12
N ASN A 113 -9.91 13.97 -4.13
CA ASN A 113 -8.68 14.39 -3.44
C ASN A 113 -7.99 13.22 -2.75
N VAL A 114 -8.74 12.44 -1.96
CA VAL A 114 -8.12 11.34 -1.20
C VAL A 114 -7.62 10.26 -2.15
N ASN A 115 -8.47 9.80 -3.07
CA ASN A 115 -8.12 8.65 -3.91
C ASN A 115 -7.03 8.99 -4.93
N LEU A 116 -7.20 10.08 -5.66
CA LEU A 116 -6.24 10.47 -6.69
C LEU A 116 -4.94 10.98 -6.10
N LYS A 117 -5.03 11.81 -5.06
CA LYS A 117 -3.85 12.36 -4.39
C LYS A 117 -3.03 11.26 -3.71
N SER A 118 -3.68 10.26 -3.13
CA SER A 118 -3.00 9.11 -2.53
C SER A 118 -2.15 8.38 -3.57
N ALA A 119 -2.71 8.12 -4.75
CA ALA A 119 -1.97 7.49 -5.83
C ALA A 119 -0.78 8.34 -6.26
N PHE A 120 -0.98 9.64 -6.46
CA PHE A 120 0.10 10.57 -6.80
C PHE A 120 1.22 10.54 -5.76
N ASN A 121 0.86 10.62 -4.48
CA ASN A 121 1.83 10.66 -3.40
C ASN A 121 2.73 9.44 -3.38
N PHE A 122 2.14 8.25 -3.53
CA PHE A 122 2.92 7.00 -3.53
C PHE A 122 3.72 6.83 -4.82
N ILE A 123 3.16 7.16 -5.97
CA ILE A 123 3.90 7.10 -7.24
C ILE A 123 5.10 8.03 -7.19
N HIS A 124 4.89 9.27 -6.73
CA HIS A 124 5.95 10.26 -6.62
C HIS A 124 7.08 9.79 -5.68
N ALA A 125 6.72 9.24 -4.54
CA ALA A 125 7.70 8.80 -3.55
C ALA A 125 8.43 7.53 -3.99
N CYS A 126 7.74 6.59 -4.62
CA CYS A 126 8.31 5.29 -5.01
C CYS A 126 9.11 5.33 -6.30
N THR A 127 8.76 6.20 -7.25
CA THR A 127 9.35 6.18 -8.60
C THR A 127 10.87 6.28 -8.60
N PRO A 128 11.51 7.24 -7.89
CA PRO A 128 12.97 7.31 -7.89
C PRO A 128 13.63 6.05 -7.34
N ILE A 129 13.03 5.45 -6.32
CA ILE A 129 13.54 4.23 -5.69
C ILE A 129 13.40 3.04 -6.64
N MET A 130 12.22 2.87 -7.22
CA MET A 130 11.95 1.78 -8.15
C MET A 130 12.85 1.84 -9.38
N MET A 131 13.14 3.04 -9.87
CA MET A 131 14.04 3.21 -11.01
C MET A 131 15.46 2.78 -10.68
N ARG A 132 15.94 3.02 -9.47
CA ARG A 132 17.25 2.55 -9.02
C ARG A 132 17.25 1.05 -8.80
N ASP A 133 16.21 0.53 -8.17
CA ASP A 133 16.16 -0.87 -7.76
C ASP A 133 15.96 -1.84 -8.92
N ARG A 134 15.40 -1.39 -10.03
CA ARG A 134 15.20 -2.25 -11.21
C ARG A 134 16.50 -2.84 -11.78
N LYS A 135 17.63 -2.22 -11.45
CA LYS A 135 18.95 -2.67 -11.92
C LYS A 135 19.58 -3.71 -11.00
N ARG A 136 18.88 -4.08 -9.96
CA ARG A 136 19.41 -4.98 -8.92
C ARG A 136 18.79 -6.41 -9.01
#